data_8ca69ded200ce2abab031ca15f81c239
#
_entry.id   8ca69ded200ce2abab031ca15f81c239
#
_cell.length_a   1.000
_cell.length_b   1.000
_cell.length_c   1.000
_cell.angle_alpha   90.00
_cell.angle_beta   90.00
_cell.angle_gamma   90.00
#
_symmetry.space_group_name_H-M   'P 1'
#
loop_
_entity.id
_entity.type
_entity.pdbx_description
1 polymer ?
#
loop_
_entity_poly.entity_id
_entity_poly.type
_entity_poly.pdbx_seq_one_letter_code
_entity_poly.pdbx_strand_id
1 'polypeptide(L)'
;NNRKIRTKRLAIDIKDFSENNLKKISERVNDLGYWGFSVSFNDPNDSEQINNAKQILHYTKNGFVNFKITKKGRQLDSNLILPSTNLIIDNSKLDNGFNNFRLGFSFGLEKETPFFPYSAFENNKGFAIGLEYIEKMLEIINNNNRESLNTIRNILIEKLGEQFSDIAKKCKKIEEEIDLKFLGIDLSIAPYPYPLEDQSVIDLLEALGNIGRSRGDTEFHAGMNGTIFLHTYITSIIKEIAAKCDFPVTGFNGVMYSVLEDSKLSKRYANGEIRVSDLLLTSTTCGCGIDMIPITGWGIHKSVSSLFFDIYALSNSLDKPLALRILPIPNSRPGDLTEFRHLFFANTRLSEDRSGISINELPAQKDDPIINM
;
A
#
# COMPACT_ATOMS: atom_id res chain seq x y z
N ASN A 1 -16.47 -8.92 -18.59
CA ASN A 1 -15.57 -9.17 -17.46
C ASN A 1 -14.57 -8.00 -17.34
N ASN A 2 -14.89 -7.03 -16.48
CA ASN A 2 -14.03 -5.85 -16.21
C ASN A 2 -12.96 -6.14 -15.15
N ARG A 3 -12.33 -7.31 -15.17
CA ARG A 3 -11.38 -7.75 -14.12
C ARG A 3 -9.99 -7.13 -14.22
N LYS A 4 -9.73 -6.26 -15.18
CA LYS A 4 -8.44 -5.57 -15.31
C LYS A 4 -8.31 -4.34 -14.39
N ILE A 5 -9.42 -3.80 -13.92
CA ILE A 5 -9.44 -2.64 -13.02
C ILE A 5 -9.72 -3.14 -11.60
N ARG A 6 -8.70 -3.09 -10.73
CA ARG A 6 -8.81 -3.45 -9.32
C ARG A 6 -9.61 -2.44 -8.53
N THR A 7 -9.33 -1.17 -8.73
CA THR A 7 -9.95 -0.09 -7.98
C THR A 7 -10.10 1.17 -8.82
N LYS A 8 -11.19 1.88 -8.56
CA LYS A 8 -11.46 3.21 -9.06
C LYS A 8 -11.63 4.13 -7.87
N ARG A 9 -10.81 5.17 -7.77
CA ARG A 9 -10.77 6.03 -6.61
C ARG A 9 -10.91 7.50 -6.97
N LEU A 10 -11.72 8.21 -6.19
CA LEU A 10 -11.87 9.65 -6.30
C LEU A 10 -10.91 10.37 -5.35
N ALA A 11 -10.28 11.42 -5.84
CA ALA A 11 -9.66 12.45 -5.03
C ALA A 11 -10.67 13.56 -4.83
N ILE A 12 -11.04 13.86 -3.59
CA ILE A 12 -12.04 14.86 -3.27
C ILE A 12 -11.57 15.77 -2.14
N ASP A 13 -12.03 17.00 -2.20
CA ASP A 13 -11.90 17.98 -1.12
C ASP A 13 -13.23 18.01 -0.35
N ILE A 14 -13.19 17.83 0.94
CA ILE A 14 -14.36 17.85 1.84
C ILE A 14 -14.27 19.10 2.71
N LYS A 15 -15.31 19.92 2.70
CA LYS A 15 -15.42 21.13 3.53
C LYS A 15 -16.31 20.93 4.75
N ASP A 16 -17.25 20.01 4.65
CA ASP A 16 -18.18 19.67 5.73
C ASP A 16 -18.03 18.20 6.10
N PHE A 17 -17.46 17.94 7.28
CA PHE A 17 -17.23 16.61 7.82
C PHE A 17 -18.37 16.12 8.72
N SER A 18 -19.53 16.73 8.67
CA SER A 18 -20.71 16.25 9.40
C SER A 18 -21.11 14.84 8.95
N GLU A 19 -21.65 14.05 9.87
CA GLU A 19 -22.13 12.69 9.62
C GLU A 19 -23.03 12.60 8.38
N ASN A 20 -23.99 13.51 8.29
CA ASN A 20 -24.99 13.52 7.21
C ASN A 20 -24.32 13.77 5.85
N ASN A 21 -23.34 14.69 5.78
CA ASN A 21 -22.63 14.99 4.54
C ASN A 21 -21.70 13.84 4.14
N LEU A 22 -20.97 13.27 5.10
CA LEU A 22 -20.07 12.14 4.84
C LEU A 22 -20.82 10.90 4.34
N LYS A 23 -21.98 10.58 4.91
CA LYS A 23 -22.84 9.49 4.42
C LYS A 23 -23.32 9.74 2.98
N LYS A 24 -23.78 10.96 2.66
CA LYS A 24 -24.16 11.33 1.30
C LYS A 24 -23.00 11.20 0.29
N ILE A 25 -21.80 11.64 0.67
CA ILE A 25 -20.60 11.47 -0.16
C ILE A 25 -20.33 10.00 -0.41
N SER A 26 -20.34 9.18 0.66
CA SER A 26 -20.10 7.74 0.59
C SER A 26 -21.08 7.03 -0.35
N GLU A 27 -22.37 7.31 -0.21
CA GLU A 27 -23.43 6.79 -1.09
C GLU A 27 -23.23 7.24 -2.53
N ARG A 28 -22.99 8.53 -2.76
CA ARG A 28 -22.77 9.07 -4.10
C ARG A 28 -21.57 8.47 -4.82
N VAL A 29 -20.47 8.22 -4.09
CA VAL A 29 -19.28 7.56 -4.63
C VAL A 29 -19.61 6.14 -5.09
N ASN A 30 -20.39 5.40 -4.32
CA ASN A 30 -20.84 4.05 -4.67
C ASN A 30 -21.79 4.07 -5.88
N ASP A 31 -22.76 4.99 -5.92
CA ASP A 31 -23.71 5.13 -7.04
C ASP A 31 -23.00 5.42 -8.35
N LEU A 32 -21.90 6.16 -8.31
CA LEU A 32 -21.04 6.42 -9.45
C LEU A 32 -20.14 5.25 -9.84
N GLY A 33 -20.21 4.13 -9.10
CA GLY A 33 -19.44 2.93 -9.35
C GLY A 33 -17.95 3.04 -9.00
N TYR A 34 -17.59 3.97 -8.11
CA TYR A 34 -16.24 4.06 -7.56
C TYR A 34 -16.11 3.21 -6.29
N TRP A 35 -14.92 2.66 -6.07
CA TRP A 35 -14.62 1.85 -4.88
C TRP A 35 -14.47 2.69 -3.61
N GLY A 36 -14.12 3.94 -3.77
CA GLY A 36 -13.94 4.83 -2.65
C GLY A 36 -13.39 6.19 -3.04
N PHE A 37 -13.24 7.01 -2.04
CA PHE A 37 -12.61 8.32 -2.14
C PHE A 37 -11.44 8.43 -1.16
N SER A 38 -10.47 9.29 -1.50
CA SER A 38 -9.29 9.55 -0.70
C SER A 38 -9.25 10.99 -0.22
N VAL A 39 -8.89 11.16 1.05
CA VAL A 39 -8.64 12.47 1.68
C VAL A 39 -7.25 12.46 2.28
N SER A 40 -6.50 13.53 2.08
CA SER A 40 -5.15 13.68 2.60
C SER A 40 -5.09 14.78 3.66
N PHE A 41 -4.36 14.51 4.73
CA PHE A 41 -4.06 15.44 5.81
C PHE A 41 -2.54 15.57 5.95
N ASN A 42 -2.10 16.70 6.50
CA ASN A 42 -0.68 17.05 6.58
C ASN A 42 -0.14 17.10 8.01
N ASP A 43 -1.01 17.22 9.00
CA ASP A 43 -0.57 17.40 10.38
C ASP A 43 -1.43 16.60 11.38
N PRO A 44 -0.92 15.49 11.90
CA PRO A 44 -1.61 14.72 12.95
C PRO A 44 -1.58 15.40 14.34
N ASN A 45 -0.88 16.52 14.54
CA ASN A 45 -1.00 17.35 15.73
C ASN A 45 -2.18 18.32 15.67
N ASP A 46 -2.69 18.59 14.48
CA ASP A 46 -3.87 19.40 14.28
C ASP A 46 -5.12 18.61 14.72
N SER A 47 -5.72 19.05 15.82
CA SER A 47 -6.89 18.39 16.39
C SER A 47 -8.10 18.41 15.44
N GLU A 48 -8.22 19.39 14.57
CA GLU A 48 -9.28 19.47 13.58
C GLU A 48 -9.06 18.40 12.49
N GLN A 49 -7.83 18.26 11.96
CA GLN A 49 -7.52 17.23 10.98
C GLN A 49 -7.69 15.82 11.53
N ILE A 50 -7.25 15.55 12.77
CA ILE A 50 -7.50 14.29 13.46
C ILE A 50 -9.00 14.03 13.63
N ASN A 51 -9.78 15.02 14.05
CA ASN A 51 -11.22 14.86 14.18
C ASN A 51 -11.87 14.56 12.83
N ASN A 52 -11.53 15.30 11.79
CA ASN A 52 -12.04 15.10 10.43
C ASN A 52 -11.69 13.69 9.89
N ALA A 53 -10.47 13.22 10.14
CA ALA A 53 -10.08 11.85 9.81
C ALA A 53 -10.93 10.80 10.54
N LYS A 54 -11.15 10.98 11.87
CA LYS A 54 -12.02 10.10 12.66
C LYS A 54 -13.46 10.11 12.14
N GLN A 55 -14.00 11.26 11.75
CA GLN A 55 -15.34 11.38 11.16
C GLN A 55 -15.45 10.57 9.86
N ILE A 56 -14.49 10.70 8.94
CA ILE A 56 -14.47 9.91 7.72
C ILE A 56 -14.45 8.42 8.04
N LEU A 57 -13.52 7.98 8.88
CA LEU A 57 -13.33 6.57 9.21
C LEU A 57 -14.53 5.97 9.95
N HIS A 58 -15.28 6.77 10.67
CA HIS A 58 -16.45 6.34 11.43
C HIS A 58 -17.73 6.33 10.59
N TYR A 59 -18.00 7.39 9.83
CA TYR A 59 -19.27 7.57 9.12
C TYR A 59 -19.30 7.07 7.69
N THR A 60 -18.16 6.65 7.14
CA THR A 60 -18.10 6.09 5.80
C THR A 60 -17.51 4.69 5.79
N LYS A 61 -17.81 3.89 4.76
CA LYS A 61 -17.20 2.57 4.55
C LYS A 61 -16.16 2.58 3.43
N ASN A 62 -16.15 3.60 2.60
CA ASN A 62 -15.35 3.74 1.39
C ASN A 62 -14.49 5.02 1.37
N GLY A 63 -14.42 5.75 2.48
CA GLY A 63 -13.51 6.88 2.67
C GLY A 63 -12.16 6.39 3.17
N PHE A 64 -11.08 6.82 2.52
CA PHE A 64 -9.70 6.49 2.86
C PHE A 64 -8.95 7.74 3.28
N VAL A 65 -8.15 7.63 4.31
CA VAL A 65 -7.42 8.73 4.93
C VAL A 65 -5.93 8.45 4.89
N ASN A 66 -5.14 9.45 4.51
CA ASN A 66 -3.70 9.42 4.63
C ASN A 66 -3.19 10.66 5.35
N PHE A 67 -2.23 10.49 6.25
CA PHE A 67 -1.45 11.58 6.83
C PHE A 67 -0.05 11.61 6.26
N LYS A 68 0.38 12.78 5.84
CA LYS A 68 1.76 13.02 5.39
C LYS A 68 2.62 13.37 6.61
N ILE A 69 3.53 12.47 6.99
CA ILE A 69 4.31 12.60 8.23
C ILE A 69 5.57 13.43 8.06
N THR A 70 6.33 13.22 6.97
CA THR A 70 7.54 14.02 6.78
C THR A 70 7.24 15.35 6.16
N LYS A 71 7.82 16.41 6.77
CA LYS A 71 7.80 17.79 6.29
C LYS A 71 8.80 17.98 5.14
N LYS A 72 8.76 19.15 4.54
CA LYS A 72 9.71 19.57 3.52
C LYS A 72 11.15 19.39 4.04
N GLY A 73 11.98 18.76 3.23
CA GLY A 73 13.37 18.43 3.60
C GLY A 73 13.50 17.05 4.25
N ARG A 74 12.39 16.28 4.36
CA ARG A 74 12.34 14.90 4.86
C ARG A 74 12.78 14.73 6.32
N GLN A 75 12.78 15.81 7.09
CA GLN A 75 13.00 15.75 8.53
C GLN A 75 11.78 15.13 9.22
N LEU A 76 12.01 14.31 10.23
CA LEU A 76 10.97 13.76 11.08
C LEU A 76 10.69 14.71 12.24
N ASP A 77 9.47 15.19 12.32
CA ASP A 77 8.96 15.80 13.53
C ASP A 77 8.42 14.70 14.44
N SER A 78 9.14 14.40 15.51
CA SER A 78 8.77 13.33 16.43
C SER A 78 7.44 13.56 17.14
N ASN A 79 6.99 14.84 17.23
CA ASN A 79 5.67 15.16 17.79
C ASN A 79 4.52 14.59 16.96
N LEU A 80 4.74 14.28 15.68
CA LEU A 80 3.72 13.68 14.81
C LEU A 80 3.48 12.19 15.10
N ILE A 81 4.44 11.50 15.74
CA ILE A 81 4.37 10.04 15.94
C ILE A 81 3.33 9.66 16.97
N LEU A 82 3.29 10.33 18.11
CA LEU A 82 2.36 9.97 19.18
C LEU A 82 0.89 10.18 18.79
N PRO A 83 0.46 11.32 18.20
CA PRO A 83 -0.89 11.49 17.72
C PRO A 83 -1.27 10.48 16.63
N SER A 84 -0.34 10.20 15.71
CA SER A 84 -0.54 9.17 14.67
C SER A 84 -0.74 7.78 15.27
N THR A 85 0.09 7.41 16.24
CA THR A 85 -0.02 6.15 16.99
C THR A 85 -1.36 6.06 17.70
N ASN A 86 -1.76 7.12 18.39
CA ASN A 86 -3.04 7.17 19.08
C ASN A 86 -4.23 7.05 18.11
N LEU A 87 -4.16 7.69 16.95
CA LEU A 87 -5.20 7.57 15.94
C LEU A 87 -5.34 6.13 15.43
N ILE A 88 -4.24 5.42 15.17
CA ILE A 88 -4.24 4.00 14.78
C ILE A 88 -4.90 3.15 15.88
N ILE A 89 -4.52 3.37 17.15
CA ILE A 89 -5.04 2.63 18.30
C ILE A 89 -6.52 2.88 18.50
N ASP A 90 -6.95 4.15 18.46
CA ASP A 90 -8.36 4.49 18.59
C ASP A 90 -9.19 3.88 17.46
N ASN A 91 -8.67 3.95 16.23
CA ASN A 91 -9.33 3.38 15.05
C ASN A 91 -9.37 1.85 15.08
N SER A 92 -8.41 1.18 15.74
CA SER A 92 -8.40 -0.28 15.90
C SER A 92 -9.52 -0.82 16.77
N LYS A 93 -10.06 0.01 17.66
CA LYS A 93 -11.24 -0.34 18.50
C LYS A 93 -12.51 -0.46 17.68
N LEU A 94 -12.52 0.12 16.48
CA LEU A 94 -13.63 0.00 15.55
C LEU A 94 -13.43 -1.26 14.70
N ASP A 95 -14.44 -2.11 14.64
CA ASP A 95 -14.51 -3.30 13.80
C ASP A 95 -13.29 -4.23 13.95
N ASN A 96 -12.85 -4.43 15.21
CA ASN A 96 -11.74 -5.33 15.57
C ASN A 96 -10.47 -5.13 14.74
N GLY A 97 -10.05 -3.88 14.57
CA GLY A 97 -8.84 -3.51 13.83
C GLY A 97 -9.03 -3.35 12.33
N PHE A 98 -10.13 -3.87 11.76
CA PHE A 98 -10.41 -3.79 10.32
C PHE A 98 -10.39 -2.36 9.78
N ASN A 99 -10.89 -1.42 10.57
CA ASN A 99 -11.05 -0.04 10.10
C ASN A 99 -9.71 0.64 9.75
N ASN A 100 -8.57 0.15 10.28
CA ASN A 100 -7.24 0.62 9.92
C ASN A 100 -6.82 0.28 8.47
N PHE A 101 -7.54 -0.60 7.79
CA PHE A 101 -7.44 -0.79 6.35
C PHE A 101 -7.53 0.53 5.55
N ARG A 102 -8.28 1.50 6.06
CA ARG A 102 -8.56 2.78 5.40
C ARG A 102 -7.70 3.94 5.91
N LEU A 103 -6.75 3.66 6.81
CA LEU A 103 -5.88 4.66 7.41
C LEU A 103 -4.42 4.36 7.05
N GLY A 104 -3.75 5.32 6.44
CA GLY A 104 -2.33 5.23 6.09
C GLY A 104 -1.55 6.46 6.45
N PHE A 105 -0.23 6.29 6.50
CA PHE A 105 0.74 7.35 6.76
C PHE A 105 1.83 7.30 5.70
N SER A 106 2.27 8.45 5.21
CA SER A 106 3.30 8.53 4.16
C SER A 106 4.48 9.39 4.56
N PHE A 107 5.65 9.00 4.07
CA PHE A 107 6.94 9.61 4.33
C PHE A 107 7.62 9.97 3.01
N GLY A 108 8.29 11.12 2.96
CA GLY A 108 9.08 11.54 1.80
C GLY A 108 8.26 11.75 0.52
N LEU A 109 6.94 11.90 0.63
CA LEU A 109 6.07 12.08 -0.53
C LEU A 109 6.05 13.54 -0.97
N GLU A 110 6.61 13.83 -2.14
CA GLU A 110 6.71 15.18 -2.71
C GLU A 110 5.65 15.47 -3.76
N LYS A 111 5.21 14.43 -4.48
CA LYS A 111 4.24 14.56 -5.57
C LYS A 111 2.82 14.31 -5.07
N GLU A 112 1.89 15.08 -5.59
CA GLU A 112 0.48 14.80 -5.40
C GLU A 112 0.10 13.46 -6.03
N THR A 113 -0.62 12.65 -5.26
CA THR A 113 -1.20 11.40 -5.71
C THR A 113 -2.53 11.14 -5.00
N PRO A 114 -3.60 10.81 -5.73
CA PRO A 114 -4.89 10.49 -5.11
C PRO A 114 -4.98 9.06 -4.57
N PHE A 115 -3.92 8.27 -4.70
CA PHE A 115 -3.99 6.84 -4.49
C PHE A 115 -3.58 6.46 -3.07
N PHE A 116 -4.51 5.85 -2.32
CA PHE A 116 -4.24 5.32 -0.99
C PHE A 116 -3.26 4.13 -1.06
N PRO A 117 -2.33 4.00 -0.09
CA PRO A 117 -2.09 4.84 1.07
C PRO A 117 -1.24 6.09 0.82
N TYR A 118 -0.87 6.40 -0.39
CA TYR A 118 -0.06 7.56 -0.74
C TYR A 118 -0.85 8.84 -1.00
N SER A 119 -2.14 8.86 -0.74
CA SER A 119 -2.92 10.06 -1.03
C SER A 119 -2.27 11.29 -0.42
N ALA A 120 -1.85 12.19 -1.28
CA ALA A 120 -1.35 13.51 -0.94
C ALA A 120 -1.75 14.44 -2.08
N PHE A 121 -2.88 15.10 -1.94
CA PHE A 121 -3.37 16.05 -2.96
C PHE A 121 -4.07 17.19 -2.26
N GLU A 122 -3.81 18.40 -2.74
CA GLU A 122 -4.38 19.61 -2.16
C GLU A 122 -5.43 20.24 -3.10
N ASN A 123 -5.24 20.17 -4.40
CA ASN A 123 -6.06 20.92 -5.36
C ASN A 123 -6.58 20.12 -6.57
N ASN A 124 -6.14 18.90 -6.77
CA ASN A 124 -6.51 18.12 -7.96
C ASN A 124 -7.66 17.16 -7.67
N LYS A 125 -8.89 17.58 -8.01
CA LYS A 125 -10.08 16.71 -7.98
C LYS A 125 -10.11 15.86 -9.25
N GLY A 126 -10.42 14.57 -9.10
CA GLY A 126 -10.49 13.68 -10.23
C GLY A 126 -10.57 12.22 -9.83
N PHE A 127 -10.33 11.35 -10.78
CA PHE A 127 -10.31 9.92 -10.54
C PHE A 127 -8.98 9.28 -10.95
N ALA A 128 -8.62 8.23 -10.24
CA ALA A 128 -7.50 7.36 -10.54
C ALA A 128 -7.93 5.90 -10.53
N ILE A 129 -7.18 5.06 -11.22
CA ILE A 129 -7.44 3.61 -11.26
C ILE A 129 -6.19 2.81 -10.90
N GLY A 130 -6.38 1.66 -10.27
CA GLY A 130 -5.38 0.62 -10.07
C GLY A 130 -5.75 -0.64 -10.84
N LEU A 131 -4.77 -1.42 -11.23
CA LEU A 131 -4.94 -2.53 -12.15
C LEU A 131 -4.63 -3.89 -11.50
N GLU A 132 -5.22 -4.96 -12.05
CA GLU A 132 -4.89 -6.35 -11.79
C GLU A 132 -4.30 -6.97 -13.06
N TYR A 133 -3.07 -7.48 -12.96
CA TYR A 133 -2.39 -8.06 -14.11
C TYR A 133 -1.30 -9.11 -13.77
N ILE A 134 -1.30 -9.61 -12.52
CA ILE A 134 -0.39 -10.69 -12.09
C ILE A 134 -0.56 -11.92 -12.99
N GLU A 135 -1.80 -12.33 -13.28
CA GLU A 135 -2.10 -13.44 -14.18
C GLU A 135 -1.47 -13.25 -15.56
N LYS A 136 -1.56 -12.04 -16.11
CA LYS A 136 -0.96 -11.72 -17.41
C LYS A 136 0.56 -11.76 -17.38
N MET A 137 1.17 -11.30 -16.30
CA MET A 137 2.62 -11.42 -16.11
C MET A 137 3.05 -12.88 -16.02
N LEU A 138 2.34 -13.70 -15.23
CA LEU A 138 2.60 -15.14 -15.11
C LEU A 138 2.47 -15.86 -16.45
N GLU A 139 1.43 -15.55 -17.23
CA GLU A 139 1.26 -16.09 -18.59
C GLU A 139 2.49 -15.77 -19.46
N ILE A 140 2.95 -14.52 -19.44
CA ILE A 140 4.11 -14.10 -20.24
C ILE A 140 5.38 -14.81 -19.75
N ILE A 141 5.63 -14.87 -18.45
CA ILE A 141 6.81 -15.50 -17.86
C ILE A 141 6.82 -17.00 -18.19
N ASN A 142 5.72 -17.71 -17.98
CA ASN A 142 5.62 -19.15 -18.18
C ASN A 142 5.76 -19.54 -19.66
N ASN A 143 5.20 -18.74 -20.57
CA ASN A 143 5.34 -18.97 -22.02
C ASN A 143 6.76 -18.71 -22.53
N ASN A 144 7.59 -18.00 -21.76
CA ASN A 144 8.96 -17.64 -22.11
C ASN A 144 9.99 -18.17 -21.09
N ASN A 145 9.69 -19.26 -20.39
CA ASN A 145 10.48 -19.78 -19.27
C ASN A 145 11.86 -20.35 -19.66
N ARG A 146 12.20 -20.35 -20.95
CA ARG A 146 13.52 -20.72 -21.49
C ARG A 146 14.32 -19.51 -21.96
N GLU A 147 13.72 -18.35 -21.94
CA GLU A 147 14.34 -17.11 -22.39
C GLU A 147 15.17 -16.46 -21.28
N SER A 148 16.06 -15.56 -21.67
CA SER A 148 16.82 -14.76 -20.72
C SER A 148 15.91 -13.79 -19.96
N LEU A 149 16.32 -13.38 -18.75
CA LEU A 149 15.60 -12.35 -17.98
C LEU A 149 15.48 -11.04 -18.80
N ASN A 150 16.49 -10.68 -19.61
CA ASN A 150 16.41 -9.50 -20.47
C ASN A 150 15.35 -9.63 -21.56
N THR A 151 15.22 -10.79 -22.17
CA THR A 151 14.18 -11.08 -23.16
C THR A 151 12.79 -10.96 -22.53
N ILE A 152 12.60 -11.62 -21.38
CA ILE A 152 11.33 -11.57 -20.63
C ILE A 152 10.98 -10.14 -20.21
N ARG A 153 11.98 -9.37 -19.74
CA ARG A 153 11.82 -7.96 -19.41
C ARG A 153 11.23 -7.15 -20.58
N ASN A 154 11.85 -7.29 -21.76
CA ASN A 154 11.43 -6.54 -22.95
C ASN A 154 10.00 -6.91 -23.36
N ILE A 155 9.66 -8.21 -23.35
CA ILE A 155 8.31 -8.69 -23.64
C ILE A 155 7.28 -8.14 -22.65
N LEU A 156 7.61 -8.13 -21.34
CA LEU A 156 6.73 -7.59 -20.31
C LEU A 156 6.50 -6.08 -20.50
N ILE A 157 7.57 -5.31 -20.75
CA ILE A 157 7.48 -3.86 -20.98
C ILE A 157 6.59 -3.56 -22.18
N GLU A 158 6.81 -4.23 -23.31
CA GLU A 158 6.03 -4.03 -24.54
C GLU A 158 4.54 -4.38 -24.32
N LYS A 159 4.26 -5.62 -23.92
CA LYS A 159 2.87 -6.11 -23.81
C LYS A 159 2.05 -5.42 -22.73
N LEU A 160 2.65 -5.11 -21.57
CA LEU A 160 1.96 -4.39 -20.51
C LEU A 160 1.80 -2.91 -20.86
N GLY A 161 2.82 -2.29 -21.47
CA GLY A 161 2.77 -0.90 -21.94
C GLY A 161 1.62 -0.66 -22.91
N GLU A 162 1.46 -1.53 -23.92
CA GLU A 162 0.34 -1.48 -24.87
C GLU A 162 -1.02 -1.60 -24.15
N GLN A 163 -1.13 -2.57 -23.25
CA GLN A 163 -2.37 -2.77 -22.51
C GLN A 163 -2.74 -1.56 -21.63
N PHE A 164 -1.76 -0.96 -20.96
CA PHE A 164 -1.99 0.20 -20.10
C PHE A 164 -2.33 1.45 -20.90
N SER A 165 -1.69 1.67 -22.06
CA SER A 165 -2.04 2.74 -22.99
C SER A 165 -3.50 2.64 -23.47
N ASP A 166 -3.97 1.43 -23.79
CA ASP A 166 -5.36 1.23 -24.20
C ASP A 166 -6.37 1.52 -23.09
N ILE A 167 -6.02 1.17 -21.84
CA ILE A 167 -6.85 1.52 -20.68
C ILE A 167 -6.86 3.04 -20.46
N ALA A 168 -5.70 3.69 -20.56
CA ALA A 168 -5.57 5.13 -20.38
C ALA A 168 -6.40 5.92 -21.43
N LYS A 169 -6.37 5.49 -22.69
CA LYS A 169 -7.22 6.07 -23.76
C LYS A 169 -8.72 6.02 -23.42
N LYS A 170 -9.18 4.92 -22.81
CA LYS A 170 -10.57 4.79 -22.35
C LYS A 170 -10.86 5.72 -21.18
N CYS A 171 -9.92 5.87 -20.24
CA CYS A 171 -10.06 6.81 -19.13
C CYS A 171 -10.11 8.27 -19.59
N LYS A 172 -9.32 8.65 -20.60
CA LYS A 172 -9.38 9.99 -21.20
C LYS A 172 -10.72 10.29 -21.87
N LYS A 173 -11.33 9.31 -22.53
CA LYS A 173 -12.69 9.47 -23.06
C LYS A 173 -13.73 9.69 -21.96
N ILE A 174 -13.62 8.95 -20.85
CA ILE A 174 -14.48 9.13 -19.68
C ILE A 174 -14.30 10.53 -19.09
N GLU A 175 -13.05 11.02 -18.98
CA GLU A 175 -12.76 12.40 -18.54
C GLU A 175 -13.52 13.44 -19.36
N GLU A 176 -13.52 13.30 -20.70
CA GLU A 176 -14.23 14.18 -21.61
C GLU A 176 -15.78 14.10 -21.46
N GLU A 177 -16.31 12.90 -21.17
CA GLU A 177 -17.75 12.65 -21.06
C GLU A 177 -18.36 13.15 -19.74
N ILE A 178 -17.61 13.10 -18.62
CA ILE A 178 -18.15 13.37 -17.28
C ILE A 178 -17.58 14.62 -16.61
N ASP A 179 -16.72 15.40 -17.29
CA ASP A 179 -16.04 16.59 -16.77
C ASP A 179 -15.33 16.32 -15.41
N LEU A 180 -14.67 15.18 -15.32
CA LEU A 180 -13.93 14.77 -14.14
C LEU A 180 -12.51 14.33 -14.52
N LYS A 181 -11.49 15.06 -14.07
CA LYS A 181 -10.10 14.88 -14.45
C LYS A 181 -9.60 13.45 -14.19
N PHE A 182 -9.00 12.85 -15.19
CA PHE A 182 -8.26 11.60 -15.06
C PHE A 182 -6.87 11.89 -14.48
N LEU A 183 -6.64 11.43 -13.24
CA LEU A 183 -5.42 11.70 -12.47
C LEU A 183 -4.34 10.64 -12.69
N GLY A 184 -4.66 9.54 -13.35
CA GLY A 184 -3.69 8.55 -13.76
C GLY A 184 -4.00 7.11 -13.38
N ILE A 185 -3.08 6.23 -13.78
CA ILE A 185 -3.08 4.81 -13.45
C ILE A 185 -1.99 4.53 -12.43
N ASP A 186 -2.33 3.82 -11.36
CA ASP A 186 -1.34 3.17 -10.52
C ASP A 186 -0.97 1.82 -11.15
N LEU A 187 0.28 1.74 -11.60
CA LEU A 187 0.84 0.56 -12.23
C LEU A 187 1.39 -0.44 -11.21
N SER A 188 1.06 -0.30 -9.93
CA SER A 188 1.49 -1.26 -8.91
C SER A 188 0.93 -2.64 -9.18
N ILE A 189 1.75 -3.65 -8.89
CA ILE A 189 1.33 -5.04 -8.88
C ILE A 189 0.64 -5.31 -7.56
N ALA A 190 -0.68 -5.27 -7.57
CA ALA A 190 -1.50 -5.53 -6.41
C ALA A 190 -1.97 -7.00 -6.41
N PRO A 191 -1.71 -7.75 -5.33
CA PRO A 191 -2.21 -9.12 -5.18
C PRO A 191 -3.72 -9.13 -4.96
N TYR A 192 -4.34 -10.30 -5.17
CA TYR A 192 -5.77 -10.51 -4.98
C TYR A 192 -6.04 -11.89 -4.35
N PRO A 193 -6.49 -11.95 -3.10
CA PRO A 193 -6.61 -13.21 -2.35
C PRO A 193 -7.94 -13.95 -2.54
N TYR A 194 -8.61 -13.77 -3.65
CA TYR A 194 -9.91 -14.41 -3.88
C TYR A 194 -9.76 -15.92 -4.16
N PRO A 195 -10.55 -16.81 -3.53
CA PRO A 195 -10.31 -18.25 -3.57
C PRO A 195 -10.32 -18.90 -4.96
N LEU A 196 -11.01 -18.31 -5.92
CA LEU A 196 -11.12 -18.86 -7.30
C LEU A 196 -10.14 -18.19 -8.28
N GLU A 197 -9.48 -17.11 -7.88
CA GLU A 197 -8.64 -16.28 -8.76
C GLU A 197 -7.48 -15.69 -7.97
N ASP A 198 -6.93 -16.50 -7.09
CA ASP A 198 -5.83 -16.10 -6.24
C ASP A 198 -4.64 -15.62 -7.06
N GLN A 199 -4.27 -14.35 -6.87
CA GLN A 199 -3.15 -13.69 -7.54
C GLN A 199 -2.16 -13.22 -6.50
N SER A 200 -1.01 -13.85 -6.45
CA SER A 200 0.03 -13.58 -5.46
C SER A 200 1.30 -13.05 -6.11
N VAL A 201 1.91 -12.05 -5.46
CA VAL A 201 3.26 -11.58 -5.81
C VAL A 201 4.28 -12.70 -5.59
N ILE A 202 4.04 -13.60 -4.64
CA ILE A 202 4.89 -14.78 -4.40
C ILE A 202 5.01 -15.63 -5.68
N ASP A 203 3.90 -15.83 -6.40
CA ASP A 203 3.93 -16.59 -7.64
C ASP A 203 4.81 -15.97 -8.72
N LEU A 204 4.79 -14.65 -8.85
CA LEU A 204 5.65 -13.94 -9.80
C LEU A 204 7.13 -14.12 -9.47
N LEU A 205 7.48 -13.98 -8.18
CA LEU A 205 8.86 -14.15 -7.72
C LEU A 205 9.33 -15.59 -7.96
N GLU A 206 8.50 -16.58 -7.65
CA GLU A 206 8.84 -17.99 -7.82
C GLU A 206 8.88 -18.42 -9.29
N ALA A 207 7.98 -17.92 -10.13
CA ALA A 207 8.03 -18.17 -11.56
C ALA A 207 9.34 -17.63 -12.18
N LEU A 208 9.76 -16.41 -11.79
CA LEU A 208 11.02 -15.82 -12.26
C LEU A 208 12.24 -16.54 -11.68
N GLY A 209 12.23 -16.90 -10.41
CA GLY A 209 13.35 -17.57 -9.74
C GLY A 209 13.60 -19.00 -10.21
N ASN A 210 12.59 -19.60 -10.85
CA ASN A 210 12.67 -20.97 -11.39
C ASN A 210 12.81 -21.03 -12.92
N ILE A 211 13.08 -19.89 -13.58
CA ILE A 211 13.33 -19.85 -15.03
C ILE A 211 14.55 -20.69 -15.37
N GLY A 212 14.44 -21.52 -16.44
CA GLY A 212 15.51 -22.36 -16.95
C GLY A 212 15.94 -23.51 -16.04
N ARG A 213 15.24 -23.73 -14.93
CA ARG A 213 15.54 -24.78 -13.99
C ARG A 213 15.40 -26.17 -14.60
N SER A 214 16.37 -27.04 -14.29
CA SER A 214 16.37 -28.44 -14.70
C SER A 214 15.71 -29.33 -13.64
N ARG A 215 15.28 -30.53 -14.07
CA ARG A 215 14.72 -31.52 -13.14
C ARG A 215 15.80 -31.94 -12.13
N GLY A 216 15.51 -31.75 -10.84
CA GLY A 216 16.43 -32.09 -9.73
C GLY A 216 17.13 -30.90 -9.11
N ASP A 217 17.04 -29.70 -9.69
CA ASP A 217 17.53 -28.47 -9.06
C ASP A 217 16.68 -28.11 -7.84
N THR A 218 17.29 -27.46 -6.85
CA THR A 218 16.57 -26.91 -5.71
C THR A 218 15.58 -25.84 -6.16
N GLU A 219 14.33 -25.95 -5.72
CA GLU A 219 13.31 -24.97 -6.07
C GLU A 219 13.53 -23.65 -5.34
N PHE A 220 13.45 -22.56 -6.10
CA PHE A 220 13.47 -21.23 -5.52
C PHE A 220 12.10 -20.94 -4.87
N HIS A 221 12.13 -20.50 -3.63
CA HIS A 221 10.97 -19.98 -2.91
C HIS A 221 11.23 -18.54 -2.48
N ALA A 222 10.20 -17.71 -2.58
CA ALA A 222 10.27 -16.33 -2.10
C ALA A 222 10.56 -16.32 -0.59
N GLY A 223 11.52 -15.51 -0.16
CA GLY A 223 12.15 -15.53 1.18
C GLY A 223 13.57 -16.10 1.17
N MET A 224 13.96 -16.87 0.15
CA MET A 224 15.36 -17.27 -0.06
C MET A 224 16.23 -16.13 -0.56
N ASN A 225 17.57 -16.32 -0.51
CA ASN A 225 18.53 -15.41 -1.14
C ASN A 225 18.20 -15.25 -2.64
N GLY A 226 18.19 -14.01 -3.14
CA GLY A 226 17.75 -13.67 -4.50
C GLY A 226 16.35 -13.06 -4.55
N THR A 227 15.53 -13.18 -3.52
CA THR A 227 14.18 -12.58 -3.46
C THR A 227 14.22 -11.07 -3.71
N ILE A 228 15.16 -10.35 -3.08
CA ILE A 228 15.32 -8.89 -3.26
C ILE A 228 15.71 -8.53 -4.70
N PHE A 229 16.57 -9.34 -5.33
CA PHE A 229 16.91 -9.14 -6.72
C PHE A 229 15.69 -9.25 -7.64
N LEU A 230 14.89 -10.30 -7.49
CA LEU A 230 13.68 -10.51 -8.30
C LEU A 230 12.61 -9.45 -8.03
N HIS A 231 12.46 -9.06 -6.77
CA HIS A 231 11.57 -7.97 -6.37
C HIS A 231 11.98 -6.64 -7.04
N THR A 232 13.29 -6.32 -7.03
CA THR A 232 13.85 -5.16 -7.72
C THR A 232 13.66 -5.25 -9.22
N TYR A 233 13.89 -6.44 -9.81
CA TYR A 233 13.72 -6.68 -11.22
C TYR A 233 12.28 -6.37 -11.68
N ILE A 234 11.27 -6.89 -10.98
CA ILE A 234 9.86 -6.60 -11.28
C ILE A 234 9.55 -5.10 -11.12
N THR A 235 9.94 -4.51 -9.99
CA THR A 235 9.72 -3.07 -9.74
C THR A 235 10.36 -2.20 -10.82
N SER A 236 11.55 -2.60 -11.32
CA SER A 236 12.24 -1.86 -12.38
C SER A 236 11.51 -1.91 -13.72
N ILE A 237 10.83 -3.02 -14.04
CA ILE A 237 9.98 -3.15 -15.23
C ILE A 237 8.82 -2.15 -15.15
N ILE A 238 8.13 -2.12 -14.00
CA ILE A 238 7.00 -1.19 -13.80
C ILE A 238 7.44 0.27 -13.90
N LYS A 239 8.56 0.62 -13.26
CA LYS A 239 9.12 1.97 -13.34
C LYS A 239 9.53 2.36 -14.76
N GLU A 240 10.03 1.43 -15.54
CA GLU A 240 10.36 1.69 -16.94
C GLU A 240 9.12 1.93 -17.80
N ILE A 241 8.07 1.14 -17.60
CA ILE A 241 6.76 1.39 -18.25
C ILE A 241 6.24 2.76 -17.84
N ALA A 242 6.24 3.09 -16.55
CA ALA A 242 5.80 4.39 -16.03
C ALA A 242 6.59 5.58 -16.62
N ALA A 243 7.88 5.40 -16.87
CA ALA A 243 8.73 6.44 -17.44
C ALA A 243 8.54 6.63 -18.95
N LYS A 244 8.11 5.58 -19.67
CA LYS A 244 7.96 5.57 -21.14
C LYS A 244 6.52 5.81 -21.60
N CYS A 245 5.53 5.72 -20.72
CA CYS A 245 4.14 5.87 -21.08
C CYS A 245 3.77 7.32 -21.42
N ASP A 246 2.76 7.49 -22.28
CA ASP A 246 2.20 8.77 -22.73
C ASP A 246 0.96 9.20 -21.95
N PHE A 247 0.66 8.54 -20.84
CA PHE A 247 -0.50 8.80 -19.99
C PHE A 247 -0.09 9.14 -18.55
N PRO A 248 -0.96 9.80 -17.77
CA PRO A 248 -0.64 10.14 -16.39
C PRO A 248 -0.53 8.88 -15.51
N VAL A 249 0.52 8.85 -14.69
CA VAL A 249 0.80 7.78 -13.74
C VAL A 249 0.69 8.35 -12.32
N THR A 250 0.08 7.59 -11.43
CA THR A 250 -0.13 7.93 -10.02
C THR A 250 0.16 6.73 -9.11
N GLY A 251 0.17 6.94 -7.80
CA GLY A 251 0.33 5.85 -6.83
C GLY A 251 1.75 5.32 -6.70
N PHE A 252 1.87 4.04 -6.39
CA PHE A 252 3.12 3.40 -5.99
C PHE A 252 4.06 3.05 -7.13
N ASN A 253 3.51 2.53 -8.22
CA ASN A 253 4.25 2.07 -9.39
C ASN A 253 5.38 1.08 -9.07
N GLY A 254 5.04 -0.01 -8.41
CA GLY A 254 5.97 -1.06 -8.03
C GLY A 254 5.28 -2.30 -7.48
N VAL A 255 6.05 -3.20 -6.93
CA VAL A 255 5.49 -4.38 -6.25
C VAL A 255 4.86 -3.95 -4.93
N MET A 256 3.65 -4.43 -4.65
CA MET A 256 3.00 -4.28 -3.35
C MET A 256 3.13 -5.57 -2.55
N TYR A 257 3.79 -5.48 -1.40
CA TYR A 257 3.98 -6.61 -0.48
C TYR A 257 3.02 -6.47 0.70
N SER A 258 1.72 -6.62 0.38
CA SER A 258 0.61 -6.41 1.32
C SER A 258 0.19 -7.73 1.97
N VAL A 259 0.50 -7.91 3.27
CA VAL A 259 0.35 -9.21 3.96
C VAL A 259 -1.08 -9.72 3.91
N LEU A 260 -2.06 -8.89 4.25
CA LEU A 260 -3.46 -9.31 4.30
C LEU A 260 -4.18 -9.29 2.94
N GLU A 261 -3.53 -8.79 1.88
CA GLU A 261 -4.13 -8.75 0.55
C GLU A 261 -3.56 -9.83 -0.39
N ASP A 262 -2.65 -10.68 0.11
CA ASP A 262 -1.98 -11.75 -0.65
C ASP A 262 -2.05 -13.07 0.14
N SER A 263 -2.78 -14.04 -0.36
CA SER A 263 -3.05 -15.31 0.34
C SER A 263 -1.77 -16.13 0.60
N LYS A 264 -0.82 -16.14 -0.35
CA LYS A 264 0.44 -16.90 -0.20
C LYS A 264 1.40 -16.17 0.74
N LEU A 265 1.48 -14.84 0.63
CA LEU A 265 2.25 -14.02 1.56
C LEU A 265 1.70 -14.14 2.98
N SER A 266 0.36 -14.05 3.16
CA SER A 266 -0.33 -14.30 4.43
C SER A 266 0.05 -15.64 5.04
N LYS A 267 0.06 -16.71 4.23
CA LYS A 267 0.42 -18.06 4.69
C LYS A 267 1.89 -18.14 5.12
N ARG A 268 2.79 -17.56 4.36
CA ARG A 268 4.22 -17.53 4.71
C ARG A 268 4.49 -16.69 5.94
N TYR A 269 3.78 -15.58 6.07
CA TYR A 269 3.83 -14.75 7.29
C TYR A 269 3.33 -15.54 8.51
N ALA A 270 2.21 -16.26 8.38
CA ALA A 270 1.66 -17.11 9.42
C ALA A 270 2.63 -18.22 9.89
N ASN A 271 3.43 -18.76 8.96
CA ASN A 271 4.42 -19.80 9.22
C ASN A 271 5.75 -19.26 9.75
N GLY A 272 5.93 -17.92 9.82
CA GLY A 272 7.19 -17.28 10.18
C GLY A 272 8.31 -17.36 9.13
N GLU A 273 7.98 -17.76 7.91
CA GLU A 273 8.88 -17.80 6.76
C GLU A 273 9.20 -16.38 6.24
N ILE A 274 8.24 -15.46 6.38
CA ILE A 274 8.38 -14.02 6.12
C ILE A 274 8.00 -13.29 7.40
N ARG A 275 8.83 -12.35 7.81
CA ARG A 275 8.69 -11.57 9.05
C ARG A 275 8.61 -10.09 8.75
N VAL A 276 8.29 -9.28 9.75
CA VAL A 276 8.28 -7.80 9.63
C VAL A 276 9.64 -7.27 9.15
N SER A 277 10.76 -7.86 9.61
CA SER A 277 12.11 -7.51 9.13
C SER A 277 12.29 -7.73 7.62
N ASP A 278 11.69 -8.79 7.07
CA ASP A 278 11.76 -9.07 5.64
C ASP A 278 10.89 -8.08 4.84
N LEU A 279 9.77 -7.66 5.42
CA LEU A 279 8.91 -6.62 4.84
C LEU A 279 9.60 -5.24 4.86
N LEU A 280 10.34 -4.91 5.93
CA LEU A 280 11.19 -3.73 5.97
C LEU A 280 12.30 -3.80 4.92
N LEU A 281 12.94 -4.97 4.77
CA LEU A 281 13.95 -5.17 3.73
C LEU A 281 13.35 -5.03 2.32
N THR A 282 12.19 -5.65 2.05
CA THR A 282 11.52 -5.49 0.75
C THR A 282 11.05 -4.07 0.50
N SER A 283 10.80 -3.27 1.55
CA SER A 283 10.47 -1.85 1.42
C SER A 283 11.58 -1.03 0.76
N THR A 284 12.82 -1.53 0.75
CA THR A 284 13.93 -0.89 0.01
C THR A 284 13.71 -0.93 -1.52
N THR A 285 13.02 -1.92 -2.02
CA THR A 285 12.83 -2.18 -3.45
C THR A 285 11.37 -2.16 -3.92
N CYS A 286 10.40 -2.21 -3.00
CA CYS A 286 8.97 -2.17 -3.32
C CYS A 286 8.48 -0.78 -3.76
N GLY A 287 7.21 -0.69 -4.13
CA GLY A 287 6.54 0.57 -4.42
C GLY A 287 6.04 1.29 -3.16
N CYS A 288 5.65 0.58 -2.09
CA CYS A 288 4.79 1.14 -1.06
C CYS A 288 5.39 1.27 0.35
N GLY A 289 6.29 0.40 0.80
CA GLY A 289 6.70 0.34 2.20
C GLY A 289 6.02 -0.82 2.95
N ILE A 290 5.67 -0.60 4.22
CA ILE A 290 4.94 -1.57 5.03
C ILE A 290 3.45 -1.45 4.77
N ASP A 291 2.84 -2.54 4.32
CA ASP A 291 1.43 -2.54 3.95
C ASP A 291 0.64 -3.70 4.54
N MET A 292 -0.51 -3.39 5.13
CA MET A 292 -1.50 -4.35 5.64
C MET A 292 -0.94 -5.39 6.60
N ILE A 293 -0.03 -4.98 7.50
CA ILE A 293 0.52 -5.88 8.51
C ILE A 293 -0.45 -5.95 9.69
N PRO A 294 -0.95 -7.13 10.05
CA PRO A 294 -1.66 -7.31 11.31
C PRO A 294 -0.64 -7.42 12.45
N ILE A 295 -0.88 -6.67 13.52
CA ILE A 295 -0.07 -6.72 14.73
C ILE A 295 -0.92 -6.97 15.97
N THR A 296 -0.30 -7.48 17.04
CA THR A 296 -1.02 -7.74 18.29
C THR A 296 -1.45 -6.44 18.97
N GLY A 297 -2.54 -6.52 19.74
CA GLY A 297 -2.96 -5.41 20.60
C GLY A 297 -2.07 -5.23 21.84
N TRP A 298 -1.21 -6.21 22.14
CA TRP A 298 -0.24 -6.14 23.24
C TRP A 298 0.97 -5.29 22.82
N GLY A 299 1.41 -4.37 23.68
CA GLY A 299 2.56 -3.50 23.38
C GLY A 299 2.35 -2.54 22.20
N ILE A 300 1.14 -2.34 21.77
CA ILE A 300 0.74 -1.66 20.52
C ILE A 300 1.41 -0.29 20.32
N HIS A 301 1.55 0.53 21.38
CA HIS A 301 2.21 1.84 21.26
C HIS A 301 3.66 1.73 20.82
N LYS A 302 4.37 0.76 21.38
CA LYS A 302 5.78 0.53 21.09
C LYS A 302 5.96 -0.04 19.69
N SER A 303 5.15 -1.04 19.32
CA SER A 303 5.16 -1.65 17.98
C SER A 303 4.88 -0.64 16.88
N VAL A 304 3.85 0.17 17.04
CA VAL A 304 3.47 1.19 16.06
C VAL A 304 4.55 2.26 15.95
N SER A 305 5.03 2.82 17.07
CA SER A 305 6.07 3.84 17.06
C SER A 305 7.37 3.35 16.42
N SER A 306 7.80 2.12 16.72
CA SER A 306 9.00 1.53 16.11
C SER A 306 8.90 1.46 14.59
N LEU A 307 7.75 1.07 14.05
CA LEU A 307 7.53 1.00 12.61
C LEU A 307 7.51 2.39 11.95
N PHE A 308 7.03 3.42 12.64
CA PHE A 308 7.15 4.80 12.15
C PHE A 308 8.61 5.23 11.98
N PHE A 309 9.46 4.93 12.98
CA PHE A 309 10.88 5.23 12.91
C PHE A 309 11.60 4.46 11.80
N ASP A 310 11.34 3.16 11.68
CA ASP A 310 11.95 2.31 10.66
C ASP A 310 11.57 2.77 9.24
N ILE A 311 10.31 3.06 8.99
CA ILE A 311 9.85 3.54 7.68
C ILE A 311 10.39 4.93 7.37
N TYR A 312 10.46 5.82 8.37
CA TYR A 312 11.12 7.12 8.19
C TYR A 312 12.59 6.95 7.81
N ALA A 313 13.34 6.14 8.58
CA ALA A 313 14.75 5.89 8.34
C ALA A 313 15.00 5.35 6.92
N LEU A 314 14.22 4.35 6.49
CA LEU A 314 14.30 3.82 5.13
C LEU A 314 13.95 4.86 4.07
N SER A 315 12.87 5.61 4.27
CA SER A 315 12.43 6.65 3.33
C SER A 315 13.51 7.74 3.16
N ASN A 316 14.11 8.19 4.28
CA ASN A 316 15.15 9.20 4.27
C ASN A 316 16.45 8.69 3.64
N SER A 317 16.95 7.52 4.08
CA SER A 317 18.21 6.95 3.60
C SER A 317 18.20 6.58 2.13
N LEU A 318 17.04 6.19 1.59
CA LEU A 318 16.88 5.77 0.20
C LEU A 318 16.39 6.89 -0.73
N ASP A 319 16.14 8.08 -0.18
CA ASP A 319 15.51 9.17 -0.93
C ASP A 319 14.23 8.72 -1.65
N LYS A 320 13.37 7.98 -0.93
CA LYS A 320 12.26 7.24 -1.50
C LYS A 320 10.98 7.45 -0.71
N PRO A 321 9.84 7.82 -1.35
CA PRO A 321 8.57 7.84 -0.67
C PRO A 321 8.16 6.43 -0.24
N LEU A 322 7.78 6.29 1.03
CA LEU A 322 7.27 5.07 1.63
C LEU A 322 6.00 5.36 2.43
N ALA A 323 5.21 4.33 2.66
CA ALA A 323 4.01 4.41 3.47
C ALA A 323 3.96 3.32 4.55
N LEU A 324 3.12 3.57 5.53
CA LEU A 324 2.83 2.66 6.63
C LEU A 324 1.32 2.48 6.75
N ARG A 325 0.86 1.23 6.62
CA ARG A 325 -0.51 0.81 6.89
C ARG A 325 -0.50 -0.49 7.70
N ILE A 326 -0.94 -0.40 8.94
CA ILE A 326 -0.92 -1.50 9.90
C ILE A 326 -2.29 -1.70 10.53
N LEU A 327 -2.61 -2.94 10.88
CA LEU A 327 -3.89 -3.32 11.46
C LEU A 327 -3.66 -3.95 12.84
N PRO A 328 -3.62 -3.14 13.91
CA PRO A 328 -3.58 -3.68 15.25
C PRO A 328 -4.90 -4.36 15.59
N ILE A 329 -4.81 -5.57 16.12
CA ILE A 329 -5.98 -6.36 16.54
C ILE A 329 -6.13 -6.24 18.06
N PRO A 330 -7.16 -5.54 18.57
CA PRO A 330 -7.35 -5.38 20.01
C PRO A 330 -7.46 -6.73 20.73
N ASN A 331 -6.94 -6.79 21.97
CA ASN A 331 -7.01 -7.96 22.85
C ASN A 331 -6.41 -9.26 22.30
N SER A 332 -5.65 -9.20 21.19
CA SER A 332 -5.01 -10.35 20.57
C SER A 332 -3.60 -10.59 21.12
N ARG A 333 -3.12 -11.81 20.89
CA ARG A 333 -1.78 -12.28 21.26
C ARG A 333 -1.03 -12.83 20.03
N PRO A 334 0.31 -12.95 20.08
CA PRO A 334 1.06 -13.67 19.06
C PRO A 334 0.49 -15.07 18.82
N GLY A 335 0.35 -15.45 17.56
CA GLY A 335 -0.22 -16.73 17.15
C GLY A 335 -1.75 -16.75 16.95
N ASP A 336 -2.48 -15.76 17.44
CA ASP A 336 -3.92 -15.63 17.16
C ASP A 336 -4.16 -15.42 15.66
N LEU A 337 -5.28 -15.95 15.14
CA LEU A 337 -5.70 -15.75 13.77
C LEU A 337 -6.44 -14.41 13.61
N THR A 338 -6.19 -13.73 12.50
CA THR A 338 -7.10 -12.67 12.06
C THR A 338 -8.39 -13.30 11.51
N GLU A 339 -9.52 -12.63 11.72
CA GLU A 339 -10.85 -13.14 11.33
C GLU A 339 -11.61 -12.13 10.46
N PHE A 340 -10.89 -11.47 9.54
CA PHE A 340 -11.51 -10.51 8.65
C PHE A 340 -12.40 -11.19 7.61
N ARG A 341 -13.58 -10.62 7.39
CA ARG A 341 -14.55 -11.07 6.38
C ARG A 341 -14.68 -10.01 5.29
N HIS A 342 -13.68 -9.93 4.45
CA HIS A 342 -13.66 -8.96 3.36
C HIS A 342 -13.06 -9.56 2.10
N LEU A 343 -13.57 -9.17 0.94
CA LEU A 343 -13.19 -9.70 -0.37
C LEU A 343 -11.68 -9.57 -0.68
N PHE A 344 -11.05 -8.51 -0.19
CA PHE A 344 -9.64 -8.24 -0.43
C PHE A 344 -8.71 -8.74 0.69
N PHE A 345 -9.22 -9.48 1.68
CA PHE A 345 -8.40 -9.94 2.79
C PHE A 345 -8.18 -11.44 2.76
N ALA A 346 -6.92 -11.82 2.90
CA ALA A 346 -6.51 -13.12 3.39
C ALA A 346 -6.26 -13.03 4.90
N ASN A 347 -6.65 -14.05 5.65
CA ASN A 347 -6.37 -14.12 7.08
C ASN A 347 -5.02 -14.78 7.35
N THR A 348 -4.36 -14.34 8.43
CA THR A 348 -3.04 -14.84 8.81
C THR A 348 -2.92 -14.94 10.33
N ARG A 349 -1.86 -15.54 10.84
CA ARG A 349 -1.50 -15.51 12.25
C ARG A 349 -0.73 -14.24 12.58
N LEU A 350 -1.00 -13.70 13.75
CA LEU A 350 -0.25 -12.56 14.28
C LEU A 350 1.17 -12.99 14.64
N SER A 351 2.15 -12.24 14.18
CA SER A 351 3.56 -12.47 14.54
C SER A 351 3.85 -12.02 15.97
N GLU A 352 4.98 -12.50 16.51
CA GLU A 352 5.54 -11.95 17.74
C GLU A 352 5.90 -10.48 17.56
N ASP A 353 5.58 -9.70 18.59
CA ASP A 353 6.02 -8.31 18.65
C ASP A 353 7.52 -8.26 18.94
N ARG A 354 8.26 -7.58 18.08
CA ARG A 354 9.69 -7.29 18.24
C ARG A 354 9.93 -5.79 18.33
N SER A 355 8.97 -5.06 18.88
CA SER A 355 9.10 -3.62 19.07
C SER A 355 10.30 -3.29 19.95
N GLY A 356 11.13 -2.36 19.48
CA GLY A 356 12.36 -1.96 20.15
C GLY A 356 12.29 -0.59 20.80
N ILE A 357 11.84 0.42 20.07
CA ILE A 357 11.90 1.83 20.46
C ILE A 357 10.48 2.41 20.54
N SER A 358 10.16 3.05 21.67
CA SER A 358 8.94 3.84 21.83
C SER A 358 9.27 5.33 21.79
N ILE A 359 8.36 6.12 21.23
CA ILE A 359 8.48 7.59 21.29
C ILE A 359 8.59 8.10 22.75
N ASN A 360 7.93 7.41 23.69
CA ASN A 360 7.95 7.77 25.09
C ASN A 360 9.28 7.41 25.80
N GLU A 361 10.09 6.56 25.19
CA GLU A 361 11.40 6.12 25.71
C GLU A 361 12.55 6.93 25.13
N LEU A 362 12.33 7.68 24.06
CA LEU A 362 13.32 8.63 23.55
C LEU A 362 13.47 9.79 24.52
N PRO A 363 14.70 10.32 24.73
CA PRO A 363 14.92 11.51 25.53
C PRO A 363 13.93 12.60 25.12
N ALA A 364 13.36 13.29 26.10
CA ALA A 364 12.31 14.28 25.87
C ALA A 364 12.79 15.35 24.89
N GLN A 365 12.26 15.31 23.68
CA GLN A 365 12.54 16.24 22.59
C GLN A 365 11.51 17.38 22.57
N LYS A 366 10.99 17.77 23.75
CA LYS A 366 9.97 18.82 23.84
C LYS A 366 10.44 20.15 23.23
N ASP A 367 11.71 20.43 23.36
CA ASP A 367 12.30 21.69 22.89
C ASP A 367 12.97 21.57 21.50
N ASP A 368 13.26 20.34 21.05
CA ASP A 368 13.79 20.06 19.71
C ASP A 368 13.19 18.77 19.14
N PRO A 369 11.96 18.84 18.59
CA PRO A 369 11.25 17.66 18.11
C PRO A 369 11.74 17.16 16.75
N ILE A 370 12.61 17.90 16.08
CA ILE A 370 13.08 17.56 14.74
C ILE A 370 14.25 16.58 14.82
N ILE A 371 14.04 15.39 14.25
CA ILE A 371 15.09 14.38 14.12
C ILE A 371 15.76 14.54 12.76
N ASN A 372 17.05 14.85 12.78
CA ASN A 372 17.91 14.92 11.60
C ASN A 372 18.68 13.61 11.45
N MET A 373 18.70 13.05 10.23
CA MET A 373 19.46 11.86 9.88
C MET A 373 20.27 12.09 8.61
#